data_8cc53b547d152363acea8b6d7d4992f1
#
_entry.id   8cc53b547d152363acea8b6d7d4992f1
#
_cell.length_a   1.000
_cell.length_b   1.000
_cell.length_c   1.000
_cell.angle_alpha   90.00
_cell.angle_beta   90.00
_cell.angle_gamma   90.00
#
_symmetry.space_group_name_H-M   'P 1'
#
loop_
_entity.id
_entity.type
_entity.pdbx_description
1 polymer ?
#
loop_
_entity_poly.entity_id
_entity_poly.type
_entity_poly.pdbx_seq_one_letter_code
_entity_poly.pdbx_strand_id
1 'polypeptide(L)'
;MIKNVIEKWFAVLSSNGDIRELLHEDCVFWSPVLFQPQVGADLTAMYLSAAGMVFPGDGEKEGDEGQSGSFKYTKKVFDGNHAVLEFETMIDGISVNGVDIISCDDDGKIVEFKVMLRPQKAVEKAREQMMAALEQLNL
;
A
#
# COMPACT_ATOMS: atom_id res chain seq x y z
N MET A 1 -0.05 17.87 -8.77
CA MET A 1 1.18 17.09 -8.53
C MET A 1 0.89 15.70 -7.99
N ILE A 2 0.09 15.59 -6.93
CA ILE A 2 -0.16 14.27 -6.36
C ILE A 2 -0.87 13.34 -7.34
N LYS A 3 -1.74 13.84 -8.19
CA LYS A 3 -2.45 12.97 -9.13
C LYS A 3 -1.49 12.23 -10.04
N ASN A 4 -0.44 12.90 -10.51
CA ASN A 4 0.56 12.26 -11.36
C ASN A 4 1.32 11.19 -10.61
N VAL A 5 1.64 11.45 -9.35
CA VAL A 5 2.33 10.48 -8.51
C VAL A 5 1.47 9.24 -8.30
N ILE A 6 0.18 9.46 -8.04
CA ILE A 6 -0.74 8.34 -7.80
C ILE A 6 -0.95 7.52 -9.07
N GLU A 7 -0.96 8.15 -10.23
CA GLU A 7 -1.05 7.42 -11.49
C GLU A 7 0.16 6.48 -11.64
N LYS A 8 1.34 6.98 -11.29
CA LYS A 8 2.54 6.14 -11.33
C LYS A 8 2.47 5.02 -10.30
N TRP A 9 1.90 5.31 -9.14
CA TRP A 9 1.69 4.30 -8.11
C TRP A 9 0.79 3.18 -8.63
N PHE A 10 -0.32 3.54 -9.29
CA PHE A 10 -1.21 2.54 -9.86
C PHE A 10 -0.50 1.71 -10.92
N ALA A 11 0.35 2.36 -11.72
CA ALA A 11 1.11 1.63 -12.74
C ALA A 11 2.08 0.63 -12.12
N VAL A 12 2.72 1.02 -11.01
CA VAL A 12 3.61 0.10 -10.29
C VAL A 12 2.83 -1.10 -9.76
N LEU A 13 1.64 -0.84 -9.21
CA LEU A 13 0.81 -1.92 -8.66
C LEU A 13 0.42 -2.93 -9.74
N SER A 14 0.10 -2.46 -10.94
CA SER A 14 -0.41 -3.34 -11.97
C SER A 14 0.69 -4.02 -12.77
N SER A 15 1.91 -3.52 -12.74
CA SER A 15 2.98 -4.04 -13.60
C SER A 15 4.17 -4.58 -12.81
N ASN A 16 4.09 -4.60 -11.49
CA ASN A 16 5.22 -4.98 -10.63
C ASN A 16 6.44 -4.10 -10.87
N GLY A 17 6.21 -2.81 -11.18
CA GLY A 17 7.29 -1.88 -11.36
C GLY A 17 8.03 -1.60 -10.07
N ASP A 18 9.11 -0.85 -10.19
CA ASP A 18 9.96 -0.55 -9.05
C ASP A 18 9.42 0.66 -8.29
N ILE A 19 8.85 0.40 -7.12
CA ILE A 19 8.30 1.48 -6.29
C ILE A 19 9.39 2.46 -5.83
N ARG A 20 10.65 1.99 -5.75
CA ARG A 20 11.75 2.83 -5.27
C ARG A 20 11.88 4.13 -6.07
N GLU A 21 11.54 4.10 -7.35
CA GLU A 21 11.66 5.29 -8.18
C GLU A 21 10.69 6.39 -7.78
N LEU A 22 9.61 6.03 -7.09
CA LEU A 22 8.63 7.00 -6.63
C LEU A 22 8.93 7.55 -5.25
N LEU A 23 9.87 6.95 -4.52
CA LEU A 23 10.08 7.26 -3.11
C LEU A 23 11.23 8.25 -2.95
N HIS A 24 11.00 9.26 -2.08
CA HIS A 24 12.08 10.10 -1.61
C HIS A 24 13.00 9.27 -0.72
N GLU A 25 14.29 9.56 -0.74
CA GLU A 25 15.24 8.75 0.03
C GLU A 25 14.97 8.78 1.53
N ASP A 26 14.34 9.84 2.02
CA ASP A 26 13.99 9.99 3.44
C ASP A 26 12.50 9.75 3.71
N CYS A 27 11.81 9.07 2.81
CA CYS A 27 10.37 8.87 2.99
C CYS A 27 10.09 8.05 4.24
N VAL A 28 8.88 8.21 4.77
CA VAL A 28 8.45 7.56 6.00
C VAL A 28 7.25 6.69 5.69
N PHE A 29 7.30 5.45 6.14
CA PHE A 29 6.20 4.51 5.99
C PHE A 29 5.61 4.23 7.37
N TRP A 30 4.27 4.34 7.47
CA TRP A 30 3.54 4.04 8.70
C TRP A 30 2.70 2.79 8.45
N SER A 31 3.16 1.69 9.02
CA SER A 31 2.47 0.41 8.90
C SER A 31 1.21 0.40 9.77
N PRO A 32 0.13 -0.27 9.34
CA PRO A 32 -1.06 -0.37 10.19
C PRO A 32 -0.87 -1.26 11.40
N VAL A 33 0.22 -2.04 11.44
CA VAL A 33 0.44 -3.00 12.51
C VAL A 33 1.60 -2.63 13.41
N LEU A 34 2.30 -1.54 13.13
CA LEU A 34 3.44 -1.07 13.95
C LEU A 34 3.22 0.39 14.29
N PHE A 35 3.48 0.76 15.54
CA PHE A 35 3.35 2.15 15.91
C PHE A 35 4.53 3.00 15.43
N GLN A 36 5.75 2.43 15.46
CA GLN A 36 6.94 3.17 15.07
C GLN A 36 7.01 3.34 13.56
N PRO A 37 7.38 4.53 13.09
CA PRO A 37 7.54 4.73 11.64
C PRO A 37 8.76 4.00 11.11
N GLN A 38 8.70 3.63 9.84
CA GLN A 38 9.81 3.02 9.13
C GLN A 38 10.40 4.09 8.22
N VAL A 39 11.65 4.47 8.44
CA VAL A 39 12.25 5.61 7.77
C VAL A 39 13.22 5.16 6.69
N GLY A 40 13.11 5.80 5.51
CA GLY A 40 14.02 5.57 4.40
C GLY A 40 13.36 4.83 3.26
N ALA A 41 13.87 5.09 2.05
CA ALA A 41 13.30 4.51 0.83
C ALA A 41 13.47 3.00 0.78
N ASP A 42 14.63 2.49 1.22
CA ASP A 42 14.87 1.05 1.18
C ASP A 42 13.88 0.30 2.06
N LEU A 43 13.71 0.77 3.28
CA LEU A 43 12.81 0.13 4.24
C LEU A 43 11.36 0.28 3.79
N THR A 44 11.01 1.47 3.29
CA THR A 44 9.66 1.69 2.79
C THR A 44 9.35 0.77 1.62
N ALA A 45 10.28 0.64 0.67
CA ALA A 45 10.08 -0.23 -0.48
C ALA A 45 9.89 -1.69 -0.03
N MET A 46 10.65 -2.12 0.97
CA MET A 46 10.52 -3.48 1.48
C MET A 46 9.13 -3.72 2.08
N TYR A 47 8.64 -2.76 2.88
CA TYR A 47 7.31 -2.90 3.49
C TYR A 47 6.21 -2.85 2.45
N LEU A 48 6.33 -2.00 1.43
CA LEU A 48 5.33 -1.94 0.38
C LEU A 48 5.35 -3.21 -0.47
N SER A 49 6.52 -3.79 -0.71
CA SER A 49 6.61 -5.06 -1.41
C SER A 49 5.95 -6.18 -0.60
N ALA A 50 6.19 -6.19 0.72
CA ALA A 50 5.55 -7.18 1.58
C ALA A 50 4.03 -7.01 1.57
N ALA A 51 3.56 -5.77 1.59
CA ALA A 51 2.13 -5.51 1.53
C ALA A 51 1.52 -6.02 0.24
N GLY A 52 2.25 -5.93 -0.87
CA GLY A 52 1.79 -6.46 -2.14
C GLY A 52 1.62 -7.96 -2.13
N MET A 53 2.38 -8.66 -1.29
CA MET A 53 2.23 -10.10 -1.14
C MET A 53 1.05 -10.45 -0.25
N VAL A 54 0.70 -9.58 0.69
CA VAL A 54 -0.39 -9.81 1.63
C VAL A 54 -1.74 -9.45 1.01
N PHE A 55 -1.80 -8.37 0.24
CA PHE A 55 -3.04 -7.90 -0.40
C PHE A 55 -3.00 -8.30 -1.87
N PRO A 56 -3.42 -9.53 -2.17
CA PRO A 56 -3.26 -10.06 -3.52
C PRO A 56 -4.17 -9.37 -4.51
N GLY A 57 -3.66 -9.25 -5.68
CA GLY A 57 -4.42 -8.68 -6.76
C GLY A 57 -4.52 -7.20 -6.64
N ASP A 58 -4.30 -6.55 -7.73
CA ASP A 58 -4.40 -5.10 -7.80
C ASP A 58 -5.79 -4.67 -8.21
N GLY A 59 -6.73 -5.62 -8.33
CA GLY A 59 -8.08 -5.31 -8.70
C GLY A 59 -8.24 -5.00 -10.17
N GLU A 60 -7.19 -5.17 -10.94
CA GLU A 60 -7.18 -4.76 -12.34
C GLU A 60 -7.49 -5.88 -13.32
N LYS A 61 -7.60 -7.10 -12.85
CA LYS A 61 -7.80 -8.24 -13.76
C LYS A 61 -9.26 -8.32 -14.13
N GLU A 62 -9.53 -8.02 -15.35
CA GLU A 62 -10.89 -8.15 -15.85
C GLU A 62 -11.30 -9.60 -15.87
N GLY A 63 -12.56 -9.85 -15.58
CA GLY A 63 -13.05 -11.19 -15.53
C GLY A 63 -12.93 -11.85 -14.20
N ASP A 64 -12.30 -11.18 -13.26
CA ASP A 64 -12.16 -11.70 -11.91
C ASP A 64 -13.24 -11.21 -10.98
N GLU A 65 -14.27 -10.57 -11.49
CA GLU A 65 -15.33 -10.12 -10.64
C GLU A 65 -15.97 -11.33 -9.99
N GLY A 66 -16.26 -11.20 -8.72
CA GLY A 66 -16.78 -12.30 -7.95
C GLY A 66 -15.71 -13.08 -7.23
N GLN A 67 -14.45 -12.90 -7.55
CA GLN A 67 -13.40 -13.55 -6.78
C GLN A 67 -13.18 -12.79 -5.50
N SER A 68 -13.28 -13.47 -4.38
CA SER A 68 -12.98 -12.85 -3.11
C SER A 68 -11.47 -12.63 -3.04
N GLY A 69 -11.06 -11.58 -2.36
CA GLY A 69 -9.67 -11.28 -2.19
C GLY A 69 -9.13 -10.23 -3.15
N SER A 70 -9.93 -9.82 -4.11
CA SER A 70 -9.47 -8.78 -5.03
C SER A 70 -9.36 -7.44 -4.31
N PHE A 71 -8.21 -6.81 -4.46
CA PHE A 71 -7.96 -5.48 -3.91
C PHE A 71 -8.55 -4.44 -4.86
N LYS A 72 -9.25 -3.45 -4.30
CA LYS A 72 -9.73 -2.36 -5.14
C LYS A 72 -9.87 -1.08 -4.34
N TYR A 73 -9.49 0.01 -4.96
CA TYR A 73 -9.69 1.34 -4.39
C TYR A 73 -11.12 1.78 -4.64
N THR A 74 -11.80 2.19 -3.56
CA THR A 74 -13.21 2.55 -3.61
C THR A 74 -13.44 4.05 -3.51
N LYS A 75 -12.47 4.81 -3.04
CA LYS A 75 -12.59 6.25 -2.91
C LYS A 75 -11.20 6.88 -3.07
N LYS A 76 -11.13 7.95 -3.85
CA LYS A 76 -9.87 8.64 -4.09
C LYS A 76 -10.09 10.13 -3.88
N VAL A 77 -9.31 10.72 -2.99
CA VAL A 77 -9.37 12.15 -2.69
C VAL A 77 -7.99 12.74 -2.90
N PHE A 78 -7.92 13.81 -3.66
CA PHE A 78 -6.65 14.47 -3.95
C PHE A 78 -6.71 15.93 -3.55
N ASP A 79 -5.67 16.41 -2.89
CA ASP A 79 -5.57 17.82 -2.51
C ASP A 79 -4.10 18.21 -2.45
N GLY A 80 -3.67 19.07 -3.38
CA GLY A 80 -2.29 19.52 -3.43
C GLY A 80 -1.32 18.37 -3.58
N ASN A 81 -0.49 18.17 -2.59
CA ASN A 81 0.51 17.11 -2.57
C ASN A 81 0.08 15.91 -1.72
N HIS A 82 -1.22 15.79 -1.46
CA HIS A 82 -1.75 14.74 -0.59
C HIS A 82 -2.85 13.96 -1.29
N ALA A 83 -2.89 12.65 -1.02
CA ALA A 83 -3.96 11.79 -1.52
C ALA A 83 -4.45 10.88 -0.41
N VAL A 84 -5.75 10.61 -0.41
CA VAL A 84 -6.36 9.64 0.49
C VAL A 84 -7.07 8.63 -0.39
N LEU A 85 -6.65 7.36 -0.30
CA LEU A 85 -7.16 6.30 -1.16
C LEU A 85 -7.72 5.20 -0.29
N GLU A 86 -9.04 5.11 -0.27
CA GLU A 86 -9.71 4.04 0.50
C GLU A 86 -9.77 2.78 -0.34
N PHE A 87 -9.58 1.63 0.30
CA PHE A 87 -9.62 0.36 -0.43
C PHE A 87 -10.38 -0.69 0.36
N GLU A 88 -10.77 -1.72 -0.35
CA GLU A 88 -11.39 -2.92 0.22
C GLU A 88 -10.75 -4.15 -0.40
N THR A 89 -10.57 -5.17 0.42
CA THR A 89 -10.02 -6.43 -0.03
C THR A 89 -10.40 -7.51 0.98
N MET A 90 -9.85 -8.69 0.79
CA MET A 90 -10.01 -9.80 1.74
C MET A 90 -8.68 -10.48 1.93
N ILE A 91 -8.44 -10.95 3.16
CA ILE A 91 -7.27 -11.78 3.47
C ILE A 91 -7.80 -13.03 4.14
N ASP A 92 -7.61 -14.20 3.49
CA ASP A 92 -8.05 -15.49 4.05
C ASP A 92 -9.50 -15.44 4.52
N GLY A 93 -10.37 -14.85 3.69
CA GLY A 93 -11.80 -14.80 4.01
C GLY A 93 -12.20 -13.70 4.98
N ILE A 94 -11.26 -12.90 5.44
CA ILE A 94 -11.55 -11.79 6.36
C ILE A 94 -11.63 -10.51 5.55
N SER A 95 -12.77 -9.82 5.67
CA SER A 95 -12.97 -8.55 4.97
C SER A 95 -12.07 -7.47 5.56
N VAL A 96 -11.43 -6.71 4.69
CA VAL A 96 -10.49 -5.66 5.08
C VAL A 96 -10.92 -4.36 4.42
N ASN A 97 -11.01 -3.31 5.22
CA ASN A 97 -11.21 -1.96 4.71
C ASN A 97 -10.04 -1.11 5.20
N GLY A 98 -9.42 -0.38 4.31
CA GLY A 98 -8.26 0.40 4.69
C GLY A 98 -8.16 1.69 3.93
N VAL A 99 -7.14 2.45 4.29
CA VAL A 99 -6.87 3.72 3.62
C VAL A 99 -5.36 3.92 3.53
N ASP A 100 -4.93 4.35 2.35
CA ASP A 100 -3.56 4.81 2.11
C ASP A 100 -3.59 6.32 2.11
N ILE A 101 -2.78 6.94 2.96
CA ILE A 101 -2.62 8.40 2.98
C ILE A 101 -1.22 8.68 2.48
N ILE A 102 -1.12 9.31 1.32
CA ILE A 102 0.15 9.46 0.60
C ILE A 102 0.43 10.93 0.37
N SER A 103 1.66 11.35 0.69
CA SER A 103 2.09 12.72 0.46
C SER A 103 3.35 12.72 -0.37
N CYS A 104 3.49 13.72 -1.25
CA CYS A 104 4.68 13.84 -2.08
C CYS A 104 5.28 15.24 -1.95
N ASP A 105 6.54 15.38 -2.39
CA ASP A 105 7.17 16.69 -2.45
C ASP A 105 6.90 17.32 -3.82
N ASP A 106 7.48 18.51 -4.05
CA ASP A 106 7.24 19.25 -5.27
C ASP A 106 7.94 18.62 -6.48
N ASP A 107 8.85 17.68 -6.24
CA ASP A 107 9.51 16.95 -7.31
C ASP A 107 8.78 15.65 -7.66
N GLY A 108 7.66 15.39 -7.01
CA GLY A 108 6.88 14.21 -7.32
C GLY A 108 7.36 12.94 -6.64
N LYS A 109 8.16 13.08 -5.58
CA LYS A 109 8.62 11.92 -4.81
C LYS A 109 7.76 11.75 -3.57
N ILE A 110 7.37 10.51 -3.28
CA ILE A 110 6.58 10.22 -2.09
C ILE A 110 7.44 10.41 -0.85
N VAL A 111 6.97 11.27 0.06
CA VAL A 111 7.69 11.53 1.31
C VAL A 111 7.03 10.85 2.50
N GLU A 112 5.76 10.47 2.37
CA GLU A 112 5.06 9.79 3.45
C GLU A 112 4.01 8.86 2.87
N PHE A 113 3.95 7.66 3.41
CA PHE A 113 2.96 6.65 3.00
C PHE A 113 2.43 6.01 4.27
N LYS A 114 1.18 6.28 4.61
CA LYS A 114 0.58 5.80 5.85
C LYS A 114 -0.61 4.91 5.52
N VAL A 115 -0.69 3.77 6.19
CA VAL A 115 -1.76 2.80 5.96
C VAL A 115 -2.52 2.57 7.25
N MET A 116 -3.84 2.61 7.18
CA MET A 116 -4.71 2.28 8.31
C MET A 116 -5.68 1.21 7.87
N LEU A 117 -6.00 0.29 8.77
CA LEU A 117 -6.86 -0.86 8.47
C LEU A 117 -7.95 -1.03 9.53
N ARG A 118 -9.07 -1.59 9.11
CA ARG A 118 -10.14 -2.03 9.99
C ARG A 118 -10.74 -3.31 9.40
N PRO A 119 -11.45 -4.16 10.17
CA PRO A 119 -11.60 -4.14 11.62
C PRO A 119 -10.42 -4.81 12.33
N GLN A 120 -10.52 -5.01 13.63
CA GLN A 120 -9.41 -5.54 14.41
C GLN A 120 -8.88 -6.86 13.87
N LYS A 121 -9.75 -7.80 13.53
CA LYS A 121 -9.29 -9.09 13.04
C LYS A 121 -8.56 -8.97 11.70
N ALA A 122 -8.87 -7.95 10.91
CA ALA A 122 -8.13 -7.69 9.69
C ALA A 122 -6.71 -7.22 10.01
N VAL A 123 -6.57 -6.35 11.02
CA VAL A 123 -5.25 -5.91 11.47
C VAL A 123 -4.42 -7.08 11.94
N GLU A 124 -5.02 -7.97 12.73
CA GLU A 124 -4.31 -9.15 13.24
C GLU A 124 -3.84 -10.07 12.11
N LYS A 125 -4.72 -10.31 11.15
CA LYS A 125 -4.36 -11.15 10.01
C LYS A 125 -3.28 -10.52 9.17
N ALA A 126 -3.39 -9.21 8.93
CA ALA A 126 -2.38 -8.48 8.16
C ALA A 126 -1.02 -8.56 8.86
N ARG A 127 -1.01 -8.43 10.20
CA ARG A 127 0.23 -8.51 10.95
C ARG A 127 0.90 -9.87 10.76
N GLU A 128 0.13 -10.96 10.87
CA GLU A 128 0.69 -12.30 10.70
C GLU A 128 1.30 -12.46 9.32
N GLN A 129 0.58 -12.03 8.28
CA GLN A 129 1.05 -12.24 6.92
C GLN A 129 2.16 -11.28 6.54
N MET A 130 2.15 -10.07 7.08
CA MET A 130 3.25 -9.13 6.86
C MET A 130 4.54 -9.66 7.46
N MET A 131 4.48 -10.25 8.66
CA MET A 131 5.66 -10.82 9.29
C MET A 131 6.23 -11.94 8.42
N ALA A 132 5.36 -12.81 7.92
CA ALA A 132 5.82 -13.91 7.05
C ALA A 132 6.43 -13.38 5.75
N ALA A 133 5.81 -12.36 5.16
CA ALA A 133 6.30 -11.78 3.92
C ALA A 133 7.65 -11.11 4.11
N LEU A 134 7.81 -10.39 5.22
CA LEU A 134 9.08 -9.73 5.51
C LEU A 134 10.20 -10.72 5.74
N GLU A 135 9.90 -11.85 6.38
CA GLU A 135 10.90 -12.90 6.56
C GLU A 135 11.38 -13.42 5.21
N GLN A 136 10.45 -13.59 4.27
CA GLN A 136 10.82 -14.03 2.92
C GLN A 136 11.72 -13.03 2.22
N LEU A 137 11.42 -11.74 2.37
CA LEU A 137 12.18 -10.70 1.69
C LEU A 137 13.54 -10.47 2.32
N ASN A 138 13.70 -10.85 3.57
CA ASN A 138 14.94 -10.65 4.30
C ASN A 138 15.95 -11.77 4.11
N LEU A 139 15.57 -12.77 3.39
CA LEU A 139 16.50 -13.86 3.10
C LEU A 139 17.40 -13.50 1.93
#